data_e5464ab316d139f7b7e165ed3303fe6c
#
_entry.id   e5464ab316d139f7b7e165ed3303fe6c
#
_cell.length_a   1.000
_cell.length_b   1.000
_cell.length_c   1.000
_cell.angle_alpha   90.00
_cell.angle_beta   90.00
_cell.angle_gamma   90.00
#
_symmetry.space_group_name_H-M   'P 1'
#
loop_
_entity.id
_entity.type
_entity.pdbx_description
1 polymer ?
#
loop_
_entity_poly.entity_id
_entity_poly.type
_entity_poly.pdbx_seq_one_letter_code
_entity_poly.pdbx_strand_id
1 'polypeptide(L)'
;MSDDILKRILAVKREEIAAGLALRPLEQLQAEAIAQTPARDFVGAIRARIAAGQSAVIAEIKKASPSKGVLRPDFQPAEIARSYEAGGAACLSVLTDRQFFQGAPAYLQQARAACSLPVLRKDFLIDAYQIVEARAMGADCVLLIVAAFIDGQLELMAALEALAHRLGMAVLVEVHDANELEAATRLKTPLLGINNRNLRTFLVHLDTTLDLLDRVGADRIVITESGILAPEDVLLMRRHGVAGFLVGEAFMRAADPGAALARLFA
;
A
#
# COMPACT_ATOMS: atom_id res chain seq x y z
N MET A 1 -26.41 10.68 -8.37
CA MET A 1 -25.42 10.87 -7.29
C MET A 1 -24.56 9.63 -7.28
N SER A 2 -23.33 9.69 -7.77
CA SER A 2 -22.42 8.53 -7.70
C SER A 2 -22.17 8.24 -6.23
N ASP A 3 -22.57 7.07 -5.79
CA ASP A 3 -22.34 6.58 -4.43
C ASP A 3 -20.80 6.56 -4.23
N ASP A 4 -20.30 7.39 -3.31
CA ASP A 4 -18.85 7.53 -3.08
C ASP A 4 -18.31 6.20 -2.52
N ILE A 5 -17.57 5.47 -3.37
CA ILE A 5 -17.07 4.13 -3.03
C ILE A 5 -16.24 4.16 -1.74
N LEU A 6 -15.45 5.21 -1.49
CA LEU A 6 -14.67 5.33 -0.27
C LEU A 6 -15.57 5.38 0.97
N LYS A 7 -16.65 6.16 0.94
CA LYS A 7 -17.62 6.23 2.06
C LYS A 7 -18.24 4.88 2.36
N ARG A 8 -18.60 4.11 1.32
CA ARG A 8 -19.12 2.75 1.48
C ARG A 8 -18.08 1.81 2.09
N ILE A 9 -16.83 1.87 1.62
CA ILE A 9 -15.73 1.08 2.18
C ILE A 9 -15.53 1.42 3.65
N LEU A 10 -15.46 2.72 3.99
CA LEU A 10 -15.27 3.16 5.38
C LEU A 10 -16.42 2.75 6.31
N ALA A 11 -17.66 2.71 5.81
CA ALA A 11 -18.78 2.19 6.59
C ALA A 11 -18.60 0.70 6.93
N VAL A 12 -18.25 -0.12 5.93
CA VAL A 12 -17.95 -1.55 6.14
C VAL A 12 -16.75 -1.75 7.09
N LYS A 13 -15.71 -0.92 6.99
CA LYS A 13 -14.56 -1.02 7.91
C LYS A 13 -14.95 -0.76 9.37
N ARG A 14 -15.87 0.17 9.64
CA ARG A 14 -16.39 0.38 11.02
C ARG A 14 -17.10 -0.86 11.55
N GLU A 15 -17.88 -1.54 10.70
CA GLU A 15 -18.55 -2.81 11.05
C GLU A 15 -17.53 -3.93 11.29
N GLU A 16 -16.53 -4.06 10.41
CA GLU A 16 -15.44 -5.04 10.55
C GLU A 16 -14.65 -4.83 11.85
N ILE A 17 -14.33 -3.58 12.21
CA ILE A 17 -13.64 -3.22 13.46
C ILE A 17 -14.49 -3.62 14.67
N ALA A 18 -15.78 -3.27 14.68
CA ALA A 18 -16.68 -3.62 15.78
C ALA A 18 -16.79 -5.15 15.96
N ALA A 19 -16.96 -5.88 14.87
CA ALA A 19 -16.98 -7.34 14.88
C ALA A 19 -15.62 -7.93 15.33
N GLY A 20 -14.52 -7.36 14.86
CA GLY A 20 -13.17 -7.76 15.23
C GLY A 20 -12.90 -7.60 16.72
N LEU A 21 -13.25 -6.47 17.30
CA LEU A 21 -13.13 -6.20 18.75
C LEU A 21 -13.91 -7.20 19.60
N ALA A 22 -15.09 -7.63 19.12
CA ALA A 22 -15.88 -8.63 19.83
C ALA A 22 -15.28 -10.05 19.78
N LEU A 23 -14.60 -10.39 18.68
CA LEU A 23 -13.99 -11.72 18.46
C LEU A 23 -12.56 -11.83 19.03
N ARG A 24 -11.78 -10.75 18.90
CA ARG A 24 -10.37 -10.66 19.35
C ARG A 24 -10.17 -9.34 20.07
N PRO A 25 -10.24 -9.31 21.41
CA PRO A 25 -10.01 -8.11 22.21
C PRO A 25 -8.64 -7.47 21.90
N LEU A 26 -8.56 -6.14 22.03
CA LEU A 26 -7.36 -5.37 21.71
C LEU A 26 -6.13 -5.87 22.50
N GLU A 27 -6.30 -6.26 23.76
CA GLU A 27 -5.22 -6.81 24.61
C GLU A 27 -4.62 -8.09 24.03
N GLN A 28 -5.47 -8.99 23.51
CA GLN A 28 -5.00 -10.19 22.83
C GLN A 28 -4.20 -9.86 21.58
N LEU A 29 -4.70 -8.94 20.74
CA LEU A 29 -4.00 -8.48 19.55
C LEU A 29 -2.66 -7.79 19.87
N GLN A 30 -2.59 -7.03 20.95
CA GLN A 30 -1.36 -6.41 21.43
C GLN A 30 -0.32 -7.46 21.82
N ALA A 31 -0.73 -8.51 22.54
CA ALA A 31 0.16 -9.60 22.89
C ALA A 31 0.68 -10.33 21.64
N GLU A 32 -0.19 -10.61 20.67
CA GLU A 32 0.18 -11.21 19.38
C GLU A 32 1.13 -10.31 18.57
N ALA A 33 0.89 -9.00 18.54
CA ALA A 33 1.74 -8.02 17.87
C ALA A 33 3.14 -7.95 18.48
N ILE A 34 3.24 -8.04 19.82
CA ILE A 34 4.52 -8.06 20.55
C ILE A 34 5.28 -9.37 20.30
N ALA A 35 4.55 -10.49 20.19
CA ALA A 35 5.14 -11.81 19.93
C ALA A 35 5.65 -11.99 18.49
N GLN A 36 5.30 -11.10 17.57
CA GLN A 36 5.76 -11.17 16.19
C GLN A 36 7.27 -10.94 16.07
N THR A 37 7.87 -11.61 15.08
CA THR A 37 9.26 -11.28 14.67
C THR A 37 9.38 -9.80 14.36
N PRO A 38 10.52 -9.14 14.56
CA PRO A 38 10.71 -7.73 14.20
C PRO A 38 10.23 -7.44 12.79
N ALA A 39 9.67 -6.25 12.58
CA ALA A 39 9.29 -5.80 11.24
C ALA A 39 10.53 -5.70 10.36
N ARG A 40 10.39 -6.09 9.09
CA ARG A 40 11.43 -5.94 8.08
C ARG A 40 11.53 -4.47 7.68
N ASP A 41 12.72 -4.00 7.34
CA ASP A 41 12.97 -2.60 7.00
C ASP A 41 12.40 -2.24 5.62
N PHE A 42 11.14 -1.81 5.60
CA PHE A 42 10.42 -1.44 4.38
C PHE A 42 11.02 -0.19 3.72
N VAL A 43 11.35 0.82 4.51
CA VAL A 43 11.95 2.08 4.00
C VAL A 43 13.36 1.83 3.50
N GLY A 44 14.17 1.07 4.23
CA GLY A 44 15.53 0.72 3.83
C GLY A 44 15.58 -0.08 2.53
N ALA A 45 14.66 -1.01 2.33
CA ALA A 45 14.56 -1.76 1.06
C ALA A 45 14.30 -0.85 -0.14
N ILE A 46 13.42 0.15 0.00
CA ILE A 46 13.14 1.15 -1.03
C ILE A 46 14.39 2.03 -1.27
N ARG A 47 14.98 2.56 -0.20
CA ARG A 47 16.18 3.40 -0.28
C ARG A 47 17.36 2.70 -0.94
N ALA A 48 17.57 1.42 -0.65
CA ALA A 48 18.64 0.63 -1.22
C ALA A 48 18.53 0.53 -2.75
N ARG A 49 17.32 0.30 -3.29
CA ARG A 49 17.07 0.28 -4.73
C ARG A 49 17.34 1.65 -5.38
N ILE A 50 16.82 2.71 -4.76
CA ILE A 50 17.00 4.09 -5.26
C ILE A 50 18.48 4.48 -5.25
N ALA A 51 19.20 4.19 -4.18
CA ALA A 51 20.63 4.48 -4.06
C ALA A 51 21.47 3.70 -5.09
N ALA A 52 21.02 2.52 -5.51
CA ALA A 52 21.63 1.75 -6.60
C ALA A 52 21.25 2.27 -8.00
N GLY A 53 20.53 3.40 -8.12
CA GLY A 53 20.05 3.95 -9.39
C GLY A 53 18.90 3.17 -10.02
N GLN A 54 18.31 2.23 -9.29
CA GLN A 54 17.22 1.36 -9.76
C GLN A 54 15.84 1.91 -9.35
N SER A 55 14.80 1.44 -10.02
CA SER A 55 13.43 1.64 -9.57
C SER A 55 13.14 0.79 -8.34
N ALA A 56 12.53 1.40 -7.31
CA ALA A 56 12.06 0.70 -6.12
C ALA A 56 10.59 0.31 -6.33
N VAL A 57 10.34 -0.98 -6.61
CA VAL A 57 9.00 -1.48 -6.92
C VAL A 57 8.37 -2.13 -5.69
N ILE A 58 7.24 -1.59 -5.23
CA ILE A 58 6.32 -2.23 -4.31
C ILE A 58 5.36 -3.04 -5.18
N ALA A 59 5.55 -4.36 -5.24
CA ALA A 59 4.78 -5.24 -6.09
C ALA A 59 3.48 -5.67 -5.40
N GLU A 60 2.33 -5.36 -5.99
CA GLU A 60 1.02 -5.56 -5.36
C GLU A 60 0.44 -6.94 -5.68
N ILE A 61 0.07 -7.68 -4.64
CA ILE A 61 -0.65 -8.95 -4.67
C ILE A 61 -2.14 -8.66 -4.47
N LYS A 62 -2.90 -8.68 -5.58
CA LYS A 62 -4.30 -8.29 -5.63
C LYS A 62 -5.14 -9.25 -6.48
N LYS A 63 -6.14 -9.90 -5.86
CA LYS A 63 -7.04 -10.83 -6.55
C LYS A 63 -8.05 -10.11 -7.42
N ALA A 64 -8.67 -9.08 -6.89
CA ALA A 64 -9.74 -8.33 -7.54
C ALA A 64 -9.72 -6.84 -7.16
N SER A 65 -10.45 -6.01 -7.90
CA SER A 65 -10.72 -4.62 -7.55
C SER A 65 -12.13 -4.19 -7.96
N PRO A 66 -12.73 -3.16 -7.32
CA PRO A 66 -14.05 -2.66 -7.69
C PRO A 66 -14.15 -2.21 -9.15
N SER A 67 -13.09 -1.62 -9.69
CA SER A 67 -13.06 -1.05 -11.05
C SER A 67 -12.80 -2.08 -12.15
N LYS A 68 -12.20 -3.24 -11.84
CA LYS A 68 -11.71 -4.21 -12.85
C LYS A 68 -12.22 -5.64 -12.63
N GLY A 69 -12.93 -5.90 -11.53
CA GLY A 69 -13.34 -7.26 -11.15
C GLY A 69 -12.15 -8.15 -10.79
N VAL A 70 -12.27 -9.45 -11.04
CA VAL A 70 -11.21 -10.43 -10.76
C VAL A 70 -10.07 -10.27 -11.78
N LEU A 71 -8.87 -10.00 -11.26
CA LEU A 71 -7.64 -9.84 -12.05
C LEU A 71 -6.90 -11.16 -12.24
N ARG A 72 -6.90 -12.01 -11.20
CA ARG A 72 -6.21 -13.30 -11.20
C ARG A 72 -7.09 -14.37 -10.55
N PRO A 73 -7.76 -15.24 -11.35
CA PRO A 73 -8.61 -16.33 -10.82
C PRO A 73 -7.80 -17.37 -10.03
N ASP A 74 -6.69 -17.84 -10.59
CA ASP A 74 -5.72 -18.70 -9.89
C ASP A 74 -4.80 -17.81 -9.03
N PHE A 75 -5.19 -17.66 -7.76
CA PHE A 75 -4.57 -16.71 -6.85
C PHE A 75 -3.83 -17.42 -5.72
N GLN A 76 -2.51 -17.50 -5.86
CA GLN A 76 -1.60 -18.16 -4.94
C GLN A 76 -0.61 -17.15 -4.34
N PRO A 77 -0.93 -16.47 -3.21
CA PRO A 77 -0.12 -15.38 -2.67
C PRO A 77 1.34 -15.75 -2.42
N ALA A 78 1.60 -16.97 -1.95
CA ALA A 78 2.96 -17.46 -1.67
C ALA A 78 3.79 -17.61 -2.95
N GLU A 79 3.21 -18.12 -4.03
CA GLU A 79 3.89 -18.28 -5.32
C GLU A 79 4.13 -16.93 -5.99
N ILE A 80 3.13 -16.04 -5.94
CA ILE A 80 3.25 -14.67 -6.45
C ILE A 80 4.36 -13.93 -5.72
N ALA A 81 4.44 -14.04 -4.38
CA ALA A 81 5.48 -13.40 -3.59
C ALA A 81 6.89 -13.87 -3.97
N ARG A 82 7.10 -15.20 -4.15
CA ARG A 82 8.37 -15.74 -4.64
C ARG A 82 8.72 -15.25 -6.04
N SER A 83 7.74 -15.22 -6.94
CA SER A 83 7.92 -14.70 -8.30
C SER A 83 8.32 -13.22 -8.30
N TYR A 84 7.69 -12.40 -7.44
CA TYR A 84 8.06 -10.98 -7.29
C TYR A 84 9.45 -10.77 -6.71
N GLU A 85 9.85 -11.57 -5.72
CA GLU A 85 11.21 -11.53 -5.17
C GLU A 85 12.25 -11.86 -6.24
N ALA A 86 12.03 -12.94 -6.99
CA ALA A 86 12.89 -13.32 -8.13
C ALA A 86 12.89 -12.26 -9.25
N GLY A 87 11.76 -11.59 -9.49
CA GLY A 87 11.61 -10.50 -10.46
C GLY A 87 12.24 -9.17 -10.04
N GLY A 88 12.76 -9.07 -8.81
CA GLY A 88 13.48 -7.90 -8.32
C GLY A 88 12.62 -6.84 -7.63
N ALA A 89 11.45 -7.17 -7.11
CA ALA A 89 10.68 -6.28 -6.24
C ALA A 89 11.52 -5.80 -5.05
N ALA A 90 11.28 -4.58 -4.58
CA ALA A 90 11.85 -4.06 -3.34
C ALA A 90 11.01 -4.48 -2.12
N CYS A 91 9.70 -4.41 -2.25
CA CYS A 91 8.71 -4.72 -1.22
C CYS A 91 7.47 -5.35 -1.86
N LEU A 92 6.60 -5.90 -1.01
CA LEU A 92 5.27 -6.37 -1.40
C LEU A 92 4.18 -5.43 -0.86
N SER A 93 3.05 -5.35 -1.57
CA SER A 93 1.78 -4.80 -1.10
C SER A 93 0.72 -5.87 -1.21
N VAL A 94 0.03 -6.20 -0.12
CA VAL A 94 -0.97 -7.28 -0.11
C VAL A 94 -2.32 -6.75 0.31
N LEU A 95 -3.34 -6.92 -0.57
CA LEU A 95 -4.71 -6.55 -0.28
C LEU A 95 -5.29 -7.46 0.80
N THR A 96 -5.77 -6.85 1.90
CA THR A 96 -6.45 -7.58 2.98
C THR A 96 -7.94 -7.26 3.07
N ASP A 97 -8.44 -6.24 2.36
CA ASP A 97 -9.87 -5.95 2.25
C ASP A 97 -10.64 -7.10 1.59
N ARG A 98 -11.67 -7.60 2.29
CA ARG A 98 -12.42 -8.79 1.85
C ARG A 98 -13.50 -8.44 0.83
N GLN A 99 -14.34 -7.46 1.16
CA GLN A 99 -15.58 -7.22 0.44
C GLN A 99 -15.35 -6.60 -0.94
N PHE A 100 -14.43 -5.66 -1.06
CA PHE A 100 -14.24 -4.88 -2.28
C PHE A 100 -13.08 -5.38 -3.14
N PHE A 101 -12.08 -6.03 -2.52
CA PHE A 101 -10.86 -6.49 -3.23
C PHE A 101 -10.65 -8.01 -3.17
N GLN A 102 -11.57 -8.76 -2.56
CA GLN A 102 -11.45 -10.21 -2.34
C GLN A 102 -10.11 -10.59 -1.67
N GLY A 103 -9.60 -9.70 -0.81
CA GLY A 103 -8.39 -9.88 -0.03
C GLY A 103 -8.64 -10.71 1.24
N ALA A 104 -7.59 -11.01 1.97
CA ALA A 104 -7.67 -11.67 3.28
C ALA A 104 -6.38 -11.45 4.08
N PRO A 105 -6.44 -11.37 5.44
CA PRO A 105 -5.25 -11.38 6.30
C PRO A 105 -4.32 -12.55 6.03
N ALA A 106 -4.87 -13.74 5.77
CA ALA A 106 -4.11 -14.93 5.44
C ALA A 106 -3.21 -14.76 4.18
N TYR A 107 -3.61 -13.93 3.21
CA TYR A 107 -2.81 -13.69 2.02
C TYR A 107 -1.52 -12.93 2.34
N LEU A 108 -1.59 -11.95 3.24
CA LEU A 108 -0.41 -11.24 3.73
C LEU A 108 0.54 -12.19 4.46
N GLN A 109 0.00 -13.04 5.35
CA GLN A 109 0.79 -14.02 6.08
C GLN A 109 1.48 -15.02 5.16
N GLN A 110 0.75 -15.55 4.15
CA GLN A 110 1.28 -16.48 3.15
C GLN A 110 2.39 -15.83 2.31
N ALA A 111 2.17 -14.59 1.82
CA ALA A 111 3.16 -13.85 1.05
C ALA A 111 4.43 -13.60 1.86
N ARG A 112 4.27 -13.11 3.11
CA ARG A 112 5.40 -12.80 4.01
C ARG A 112 6.21 -14.02 4.37
N ALA A 113 5.56 -15.17 4.59
CA ALA A 113 6.23 -16.43 4.91
C ALA A 113 6.99 -17.03 3.71
N ALA A 114 6.61 -16.67 2.49
CA ALA A 114 7.16 -17.25 1.26
C ALA A 114 8.42 -16.58 0.73
N CYS A 115 8.78 -15.38 1.21
CA CYS A 115 9.91 -14.59 0.72
C CYS A 115 10.52 -13.72 1.84
N SER A 116 11.65 -13.04 1.54
CA SER A 116 12.34 -12.15 2.47
C SER A 116 11.86 -10.69 2.37
N LEU A 117 11.06 -10.33 1.37
CA LEU A 117 10.65 -8.95 1.11
C LEU A 117 9.78 -8.39 2.24
N PRO A 118 9.94 -7.09 2.59
CA PRO A 118 9.02 -6.41 3.50
C PRO A 118 7.62 -6.29 2.89
N VAL A 119 6.57 -6.35 3.74
CA VAL A 119 5.18 -6.42 3.29
C VAL A 119 4.33 -5.27 3.84
N LEU A 120 3.68 -4.54 2.93
CA LEU A 120 2.65 -3.54 3.21
C LEU A 120 1.27 -4.21 3.35
N ARG A 121 0.54 -3.95 4.44
CA ARG A 121 -0.90 -4.20 4.50
C ARG A 121 -1.62 -3.12 3.70
N LYS A 122 -2.12 -3.49 2.53
CA LYS A 122 -2.94 -2.61 1.67
C LYS A 122 -4.41 -2.79 2.04
N ASP A 123 -4.94 -1.87 2.81
CA ASP A 123 -6.31 -1.87 3.33
C ASP A 123 -6.71 -0.42 3.69
N PHE A 124 -7.96 -0.20 4.12
CA PHE A 124 -8.48 1.09 4.58
C PHE A 124 -8.41 1.13 6.12
N LEU A 125 -7.31 1.65 6.65
CA LEU A 125 -7.03 1.67 8.08
C LEU A 125 -7.47 3.01 8.67
N ILE A 126 -8.44 2.97 9.58
CA ILE A 126 -9.08 4.15 10.19
C ILE A 126 -9.16 4.08 11.73
N ASP A 127 -8.61 3.03 12.33
CA ASP A 127 -8.69 2.80 13.77
C ASP A 127 -7.42 2.14 14.30
N ALA A 128 -7.10 2.40 15.57
CA ALA A 128 -5.96 1.83 16.27
C ALA A 128 -5.99 0.29 16.32
N TYR A 129 -7.20 -0.29 16.41
CA TYR A 129 -7.39 -1.74 16.34
C TYR A 129 -6.74 -2.33 15.10
N GLN A 130 -6.98 -1.72 13.92
CA GLN A 130 -6.45 -2.20 12.65
C GLN A 130 -4.93 -2.07 12.55
N ILE A 131 -4.33 -1.05 13.19
CA ILE A 131 -2.87 -0.89 13.24
C ILE A 131 -2.23 -2.01 14.06
N VAL A 132 -2.81 -2.32 15.23
CA VAL A 132 -2.34 -3.43 16.07
C VAL A 132 -2.55 -4.78 15.35
N GLU A 133 -3.72 -4.96 14.71
CA GLU A 133 -4.04 -6.13 13.90
C GLU A 133 -3.05 -6.31 12.74
N ALA A 134 -2.65 -5.22 12.05
CA ALA A 134 -1.65 -5.27 10.99
C ALA A 134 -0.31 -5.83 11.52
N ARG A 135 0.12 -5.37 12.69
CA ARG A 135 1.34 -5.88 13.30
C ARG A 135 1.18 -7.34 13.73
N ALA A 136 0.05 -7.71 14.33
CA ALA A 136 -0.25 -9.08 14.75
C ALA A 136 -0.24 -10.08 13.59
N MET A 137 -0.68 -9.68 12.38
CA MET A 137 -0.59 -10.51 11.19
C MET A 137 0.79 -10.50 10.51
N GLY A 138 1.74 -9.68 11.01
CA GLY A 138 3.12 -9.63 10.54
C GLY A 138 3.40 -8.56 9.48
N ALA A 139 2.55 -7.55 9.31
CA ALA A 139 2.85 -6.44 8.41
C ALA A 139 4.11 -5.69 8.84
N ASP A 140 4.88 -5.23 7.86
CA ASP A 140 6.10 -4.43 8.02
C ASP A 140 5.83 -2.95 7.72
N CYS A 141 4.74 -2.67 6.99
CA CYS A 141 4.26 -1.33 6.64
C CYS A 141 2.73 -1.32 6.64
N VAL A 142 2.14 -0.16 6.92
CA VAL A 142 0.70 0.10 6.83
C VAL A 142 0.41 1.27 5.91
N LEU A 143 -0.80 1.29 5.34
CA LEU A 143 -1.30 2.37 4.50
C LEU A 143 -2.20 3.31 5.31
N LEU A 144 -1.98 4.62 5.17
CA LEU A 144 -2.91 5.66 5.61
C LEU A 144 -3.34 6.50 4.41
N ILE A 145 -4.62 6.47 4.05
CA ILE A 145 -5.19 7.19 2.92
C ILE A 145 -5.75 8.51 3.41
N VAL A 146 -5.16 9.65 3.02
CA VAL A 146 -5.56 10.98 3.53
C VAL A 146 -7.03 11.28 3.30
N ALA A 147 -7.58 10.88 2.15
CA ALA A 147 -9.01 11.04 1.83
C ALA A 147 -9.96 10.47 2.89
N ALA A 148 -9.52 9.48 3.68
CA ALA A 148 -10.32 8.90 4.76
C ALA A 148 -10.37 9.78 6.03
N PHE A 149 -9.49 10.80 6.16
CA PHE A 149 -9.29 11.62 7.36
C PHE A 149 -9.50 13.11 7.13
N ILE A 150 -9.61 13.56 5.87
CA ILE A 150 -9.63 14.99 5.51
C ILE A 150 -10.78 15.76 6.18
N ASP A 151 -11.89 15.09 6.45
CA ASP A 151 -13.07 15.68 7.10
C ASP A 151 -12.91 15.80 8.64
N GLY A 152 -11.82 16.42 9.10
CA GLY A 152 -11.61 16.76 10.52
C GLY A 152 -10.95 15.66 11.35
N GLN A 153 -10.37 14.63 10.75
CA GLN A 153 -9.74 13.50 11.47
C GLN A 153 -8.22 13.42 11.27
N LEU A 154 -7.55 14.52 10.89
CA LEU A 154 -6.11 14.53 10.64
C LEU A 154 -5.28 14.23 11.88
N GLU A 155 -5.77 14.59 13.10
CA GLU A 155 -5.10 14.24 14.34
C GLU A 155 -5.17 12.74 14.62
N LEU A 156 -6.29 12.09 14.30
CA LEU A 156 -6.40 10.64 14.36
C LEU A 156 -5.39 9.98 13.41
N MET A 157 -5.28 10.46 12.17
CA MET A 157 -4.30 9.95 11.20
C MET A 157 -2.87 10.01 11.76
N ALA A 158 -2.48 11.15 12.36
CA ALA A 158 -1.16 11.30 12.99
C ALA A 158 -0.98 10.38 14.22
N ALA A 159 -2.04 10.14 14.99
CA ALA A 159 -1.99 9.19 16.10
C ALA A 159 -1.82 7.74 15.62
N LEU A 160 -2.45 7.36 14.50
CA LEU A 160 -2.30 6.03 13.86
C LEU A 160 -0.88 5.84 13.31
N GLU A 161 -0.31 6.86 12.65
CA GLU A 161 1.09 6.83 12.24
C GLU A 161 2.02 6.61 13.43
N ALA A 162 1.86 7.40 14.50
CA ALA A 162 2.68 7.28 15.70
C ALA A 162 2.55 5.89 16.35
N LEU A 163 1.35 5.27 16.32
CA LEU A 163 1.13 3.91 16.78
C LEU A 163 1.86 2.89 15.91
N ALA A 164 1.77 3.00 14.59
CA ALA A 164 2.47 2.11 13.66
C ALA A 164 4.00 2.15 13.89
N HIS A 165 4.57 3.35 14.04
CA HIS A 165 5.99 3.53 14.33
C HIS A 165 6.39 2.93 15.67
N ARG A 166 5.58 3.08 16.74
CA ARG A 166 5.85 2.41 18.04
C ARG A 166 5.84 0.90 17.95
N LEU A 167 5.05 0.33 17.04
CA LEU A 167 5.01 -1.10 16.75
C LEU A 167 6.11 -1.56 15.75
N GLY A 168 7.01 -0.66 15.35
CA GLY A 168 8.13 -0.94 14.45
C GLY A 168 7.77 -1.00 12.97
N MET A 169 6.54 -0.66 12.59
CA MET A 169 6.10 -0.64 11.19
C MET A 169 6.38 0.71 10.52
N ALA A 170 6.71 0.68 9.24
CA ALA A 170 6.68 1.85 8.37
C ALA A 170 5.23 2.27 8.06
N VAL A 171 5.07 3.49 7.54
CA VAL A 171 3.78 4.01 7.06
C VAL A 171 3.97 4.51 5.63
N LEU A 172 3.10 4.12 4.72
CA LEU A 172 2.89 4.75 3.42
C LEU A 172 1.66 5.66 3.53
N VAL A 173 1.83 6.96 3.32
CA VAL A 173 0.70 7.90 3.26
C VAL A 173 0.30 8.11 1.82
N GLU A 174 -0.98 7.88 1.49
CA GLU A 174 -1.51 7.98 0.12
C GLU A 174 -2.33 9.27 -0.05
N VAL A 175 -2.04 10.00 -1.14
CA VAL A 175 -2.73 11.24 -1.53
C VAL A 175 -3.18 11.19 -2.98
N HIS A 176 -4.22 11.99 -3.33
CA HIS A 176 -4.81 12.06 -4.67
C HIS A 176 -4.80 13.47 -5.26
N ASP A 177 -4.59 14.50 -4.46
CA ASP A 177 -4.59 15.89 -4.88
C ASP A 177 -3.75 16.79 -3.96
N ALA A 178 -3.69 18.08 -4.29
CA ALA A 178 -2.90 19.06 -3.56
C ALA A 178 -3.39 19.32 -2.12
N ASN A 179 -4.70 19.22 -1.86
CA ASN A 179 -5.24 19.44 -0.52
C ASN A 179 -4.89 18.26 0.39
N GLU A 180 -4.96 17.04 -0.15
CA GLU A 180 -4.53 15.84 0.57
C GLU A 180 -3.01 15.84 0.80
N LEU A 181 -2.22 16.30 -0.18
CA LEU A 181 -0.77 16.46 -0.02
C LEU A 181 -0.44 17.44 1.10
N GLU A 182 -1.11 18.59 1.19
CA GLU A 182 -0.92 19.54 2.28
C GLU A 182 -1.25 18.91 3.64
N ALA A 183 -2.36 18.16 3.73
CA ALA A 183 -2.71 17.45 4.95
C ALA A 183 -1.66 16.39 5.34
N ALA A 184 -1.07 15.69 4.36
CA ALA A 184 -0.03 14.69 4.55
C ALA A 184 1.28 15.27 5.13
N THR A 185 1.53 16.58 5.01
CA THR A 185 2.72 17.23 5.60
C THR A 185 2.77 17.13 7.12
N ARG A 186 1.63 16.87 7.78
CA ARG A 186 1.54 16.65 9.23
C ARG A 186 2.15 15.32 9.67
N LEU A 187 2.29 14.37 8.76
CA LEU A 187 2.89 13.06 9.03
C LEU A 187 4.41 13.10 8.90
N LYS A 188 5.09 12.23 9.64
CA LYS A 188 6.55 12.15 9.70
C LYS A 188 7.16 11.08 8.79
N THR A 189 6.32 10.18 8.27
CA THR A 189 6.82 9.11 7.37
C THR A 189 7.55 9.66 6.17
N PRO A 190 8.66 9.07 5.73
CA PRO A 190 9.32 9.47 4.49
C PRO A 190 8.59 8.99 3.24
N LEU A 191 7.65 8.04 3.34
CA LEU A 191 6.98 7.45 2.18
C LEU A 191 5.69 8.20 1.86
N LEU A 192 5.64 8.78 0.66
CA LEU A 192 4.48 9.48 0.12
C LEU A 192 4.00 8.77 -1.15
N GLY A 193 2.82 8.15 -1.08
CA GLY A 193 2.13 7.58 -2.23
C GLY A 193 1.30 8.65 -2.94
N ILE A 194 1.48 8.81 -4.24
CA ILE A 194 0.60 9.62 -5.08
C ILE A 194 -0.17 8.68 -5.98
N ASN A 195 -1.47 8.56 -5.72
CA ASN A 195 -2.34 7.66 -6.46
C ASN A 195 -2.95 8.37 -7.67
N ASN A 196 -2.54 7.95 -8.86
CA ASN A 196 -3.02 8.48 -10.14
C ASN A 196 -4.47 8.09 -10.45
N ARG A 197 -5.09 7.22 -9.65
CA ARG A 197 -6.48 6.80 -9.79
C ARG A 197 -7.40 7.66 -8.92
N ASN A 198 -8.30 8.40 -9.54
CA ASN A 198 -9.35 9.09 -8.82
C ASN A 198 -10.32 8.06 -8.19
N LEU A 199 -10.52 8.13 -6.87
CA LEU A 199 -11.35 7.16 -6.14
C LEU A 199 -12.85 7.26 -6.46
N ARG A 200 -13.31 8.38 -7.04
CA ARG A 200 -14.73 8.60 -7.36
C ARG A 200 -15.07 8.20 -8.79
N THR A 201 -14.19 8.51 -9.75
CA THR A 201 -14.43 8.28 -11.18
C THR A 201 -13.71 7.05 -11.72
N PHE A 202 -12.73 6.53 -10.99
CA PHE A 202 -11.78 5.49 -11.38
C PHE A 202 -10.89 5.84 -12.59
N LEU A 203 -10.96 7.08 -13.06
CA LEU A 203 -10.05 7.56 -14.10
C LEU A 203 -8.61 7.58 -13.57
N VAL A 204 -7.66 7.30 -14.45
CA VAL A 204 -6.23 7.23 -14.12
C VAL A 204 -5.49 8.20 -15.02
N HIS A 205 -4.75 9.15 -14.40
CA HIS A 205 -3.93 10.13 -15.09
C HIS A 205 -2.56 10.22 -14.42
N LEU A 206 -1.50 9.91 -15.16
CA LEU A 206 -0.11 9.98 -14.64
C LEU A 206 0.30 11.42 -14.28
N ASP A 207 -0.31 12.39 -14.92
CA ASP A 207 -0.14 13.83 -14.60
C ASP A 207 -0.44 14.14 -13.12
N THR A 208 -1.30 13.35 -12.45
CA THR A 208 -1.57 13.52 -11.02
C THR A 208 -0.27 13.47 -10.19
N THR A 209 0.62 12.51 -10.48
CA THR A 209 1.94 12.48 -9.82
C THR A 209 2.77 13.69 -10.23
N LEU A 210 2.87 13.99 -11.52
CA LEU A 210 3.75 15.04 -12.06
C LEU A 210 3.37 16.42 -11.54
N ASP A 211 2.08 16.75 -11.49
CA ASP A 211 1.55 18.04 -11.03
C ASP A 211 1.80 18.30 -9.53
N LEU A 212 2.01 17.25 -8.75
CA LEU A 212 2.24 17.37 -7.31
C LEU A 212 3.72 17.42 -6.92
N LEU A 213 4.64 17.00 -7.79
CA LEU A 213 6.07 16.84 -7.45
C LEU A 213 6.71 18.11 -6.88
N ASP A 214 6.44 19.27 -7.47
CA ASP A 214 7.03 20.55 -7.04
C ASP A 214 6.59 20.99 -5.62
N ARG A 215 5.56 20.34 -5.07
CA ARG A 215 5.03 20.60 -3.72
C ARG A 215 5.50 19.57 -2.69
N VAL A 216 6.17 18.50 -3.13
CA VAL A 216 6.66 17.46 -2.23
C VAL A 216 7.98 17.90 -1.59
N GLY A 217 8.05 17.80 -0.27
CA GLY A 217 9.31 18.06 0.46
C GLY A 217 10.44 17.11 0.07
N ALA A 218 11.66 17.63 0.05
CA ALA A 218 12.86 16.87 -0.34
C ALA A 218 13.20 15.69 0.60
N ASP A 219 12.59 15.65 1.77
CA ASP A 219 12.71 14.58 2.76
C ASP A 219 11.80 13.37 2.48
N ARG A 220 10.91 13.49 1.47
CA ARG A 220 9.94 12.45 1.08
C ARG A 220 10.45 11.61 -0.09
N ILE A 221 10.10 10.34 -0.05
CA ILE A 221 10.25 9.39 -1.16
C ILE A 221 8.88 9.24 -1.81
N VAL A 222 8.77 9.72 -3.05
CA VAL A 222 7.52 9.59 -3.82
C VAL A 222 7.38 8.18 -4.36
N ILE A 223 6.22 7.57 -4.10
CA ILE A 223 5.77 6.31 -4.67
C ILE A 223 4.59 6.62 -5.59
N THR A 224 4.75 6.53 -6.90
CA THR A 224 3.63 6.68 -7.83
C THR A 224 2.80 5.39 -7.87
N GLU A 225 1.47 5.53 -7.75
CA GLU A 225 0.55 4.39 -7.69
C GLU A 225 -0.48 4.47 -8.82
N SER A 226 -0.87 3.34 -9.35
CA SER A 226 -1.80 3.19 -10.48
C SER A 226 -1.29 3.77 -11.80
N GLY A 227 -1.67 3.15 -12.93
CA GLY A 227 -1.42 3.67 -14.27
C GLY A 227 -0.08 3.31 -14.88
N ILE A 228 0.83 2.66 -14.18
CA ILE A 228 2.10 2.19 -14.73
C ILE A 228 1.86 0.83 -15.41
N LEU A 229 1.77 0.85 -16.72
CA LEU A 229 1.39 -0.31 -17.55
C LEU A 229 2.43 -0.68 -18.60
N ALA A 230 3.26 0.29 -19.01
CA ALA A 230 4.26 0.15 -20.05
C ALA A 230 5.62 0.73 -19.62
N PRO A 231 6.76 0.31 -20.23
CA PRO A 231 8.08 0.87 -19.93
C PRO A 231 8.16 2.39 -20.14
N GLU A 232 7.37 2.94 -21.05
CA GLU A 232 7.28 4.38 -21.33
C GLU A 232 6.75 5.14 -20.11
N ASP A 233 5.81 4.56 -19.35
CA ASP A 233 5.26 5.15 -18.12
C ASP A 233 6.35 5.22 -17.04
N VAL A 234 7.15 4.17 -16.92
CA VAL A 234 8.30 4.11 -16.00
C VAL A 234 9.33 5.16 -16.38
N LEU A 235 9.68 5.27 -17.66
CA LEU A 235 10.64 6.25 -18.18
C LEU A 235 10.15 7.68 -17.95
N LEU A 236 8.85 7.94 -18.15
CA LEU A 236 8.24 9.25 -17.87
C LEU A 236 8.45 9.63 -16.40
N MET A 237 8.08 8.78 -15.46
CA MET A 237 8.24 9.03 -14.03
C MET A 237 9.71 9.22 -13.64
N ARG A 238 10.60 8.37 -14.14
CA ARG A 238 12.03 8.46 -13.84
C ARG A 238 12.68 9.75 -14.36
N ARG A 239 12.28 10.26 -15.53
CA ARG A 239 12.75 11.56 -16.06
C ARG A 239 12.37 12.73 -15.15
N HIS A 240 11.29 12.60 -14.36
CA HIS A 240 10.85 13.59 -13.37
C HIS A 240 11.36 13.27 -11.95
N GLY A 241 12.33 12.38 -11.80
CA GLY A 241 12.96 12.08 -10.50
C GLY A 241 12.18 11.08 -9.64
N VAL A 242 11.08 10.53 -10.12
CA VAL A 242 10.31 9.50 -9.37
C VAL A 242 10.93 8.14 -9.63
N ALA A 243 11.42 7.51 -8.55
CA ALA A 243 12.03 6.18 -8.60
C ALA A 243 11.26 5.13 -7.77
N GLY A 244 10.21 5.52 -7.06
CA GLY A 244 9.35 4.64 -6.29
C GLY A 244 8.04 4.34 -7.02
N PHE A 245 7.62 3.07 -7.06
CA PHE A 245 6.46 2.61 -7.82
C PHE A 245 5.66 1.59 -7.01
N LEU A 246 4.31 1.72 -6.98
CA LEU A 246 3.41 0.68 -6.51
C LEU A 246 2.59 0.17 -7.69
N VAL A 247 2.82 -1.09 -8.11
CA VAL A 247 2.25 -1.66 -9.33
C VAL A 247 1.63 -3.03 -9.04
N GLY A 248 0.42 -3.23 -9.52
CA GLY A 248 -0.32 -4.49 -9.36
C GLY A 248 -1.00 -4.98 -10.62
N GLU A 249 -1.81 -4.14 -11.29
CA GLU A 249 -2.68 -4.57 -12.39
C GLU A 249 -1.88 -5.21 -13.55
N ALA A 250 -0.77 -4.57 -13.95
CA ALA A 250 0.08 -5.07 -15.04
C ALA A 250 0.65 -6.47 -14.75
N PHE A 251 0.99 -6.74 -13.47
CA PHE A 251 1.59 -8.00 -13.07
C PHE A 251 0.56 -9.10 -12.83
N MET A 252 -0.58 -8.75 -12.20
CA MET A 252 -1.62 -9.74 -11.89
C MET A 252 -2.28 -10.34 -13.12
N ARG A 253 -2.30 -9.62 -14.24
CA ARG A 253 -2.81 -10.11 -15.52
C ARG A 253 -1.81 -11.00 -16.28
N ALA A 254 -0.53 -10.97 -15.92
CA ALA A 254 0.51 -11.75 -16.60
C ALA A 254 0.53 -13.20 -16.09
N ALA A 255 0.96 -14.13 -16.95
CA ALA A 255 1.12 -15.53 -16.55
C ALA A 255 2.13 -15.66 -15.41
N ASP A 256 3.29 -15.00 -15.52
CA ASP A 256 4.32 -14.90 -14.49
C ASP A 256 4.45 -13.43 -14.03
N PRO A 257 4.01 -13.10 -12.80
CA PRO A 257 4.04 -11.74 -12.27
C PRO A 257 5.46 -11.17 -12.12
N GLY A 258 6.42 -11.97 -11.68
CA GLY A 258 7.81 -11.54 -11.51
C GLY A 258 8.53 -11.29 -12.82
N ALA A 259 8.30 -12.15 -13.82
CA ALA A 259 8.83 -11.91 -15.17
C ALA A 259 8.22 -10.65 -15.80
N ALA A 260 6.93 -10.37 -15.52
CA ALA A 260 6.29 -9.12 -15.95
C ALA A 260 6.90 -7.89 -15.28
N LEU A 261 7.18 -7.97 -13.97
CA LEU A 261 7.88 -6.93 -13.23
C LEU A 261 9.26 -6.67 -13.83
N ALA A 262 10.07 -7.72 -13.99
CA ALA A 262 11.41 -7.60 -14.55
C ALA A 262 11.42 -6.93 -15.93
N ARG A 263 10.47 -7.27 -16.80
CA ARG A 263 10.34 -6.67 -18.14
C ARG A 263 9.89 -5.20 -18.09
N LEU A 264 8.98 -4.86 -17.19
CA LEU A 264 8.45 -3.49 -17.09
C LEU A 264 9.49 -2.50 -16.60
N PHE A 265 10.43 -2.95 -15.77
CA PHE A 265 11.45 -2.13 -15.13
C PHE A 265 12.90 -2.40 -15.62
N ALA A 266 13.02 -3.09 -16.77
CA ALA A 266 14.32 -3.39 -17.41
C ALA A 266 15.07 -2.14 -17.86
#